data_b0bcc963a6ee0f78b2e9e1f831ce0ce9
#
_entry.id   b0bcc963a6ee0f78b2e9e1f831ce0ce9
#
_cell.length_a   1.000
_cell.length_b   1.000
_cell.length_c   1.000
_cell.angle_alpha   90.00
_cell.angle_beta   90.00
_cell.angle_gamma   90.00
#
_symmetry.space_group_name_H-M   'P 1'
#
loop_
_entity.id
_entity.type
_entity.pdbx_description
1 polymer ?
#
loop_
_entity_poly.entity_id
_entity_poly.type
_entity_poly.pdbx_seq_one_letter_code
_entity_poly.pdbx_strand_id
1 'polypeptide(L)'
;AKLSEYAELKKPADLKGDDKLFLRLYFEREILPLLSPSIIDKNHPFPFLKNRAIYIGTLLKSKNEEKKKQLVGILSAECDRDFPRVIFLPGQNLRYVLAEDVILHYIDTLFPNFFVENRCIMRVTRNADIDVNEALYDHDMDFRNVMEELCRKRKKLMPVRAEFSYDASPELVKRM
;
A
#
# COMPACT_ATOMS: atom_id res chain seq x y z
N ALA A 1 -11.71 26.76 2.96
CA ALA A 1 -11.80 26.55 1.50
C ALA A 1 -11.79 25.05 1.24
N LYS A 2 -12.70 24.55 0.39
CA LYS A 2 -12.71 23.14 -0.01
C LYS A 2 -11.65 22.96 -1.10
N LEU A 3 -10.78 21.98 -0.96
CA LEU A 3 -9.72 21.67 -1.95
C LEU A 3 -10.30 21.46 -3.35
N SER A 4 -11.53 20.94 -3.42
CA SER A 4 -12.29 20.72 -4.66
C SER A 4 -12.63 21.98 -5.47
N GLU A 5 -12.45 23.18 -4.91
CA GLU A 5 -12.63 24.45 -5.62
C GLU A 5 -11.39 24.81 -6.47
N TYR A 6 -10.23 24.22 -6.12
CA TYR A 6 -8.93 24.53 -6.75
C TYR A 6 -8.36 23.35 -7.53
N ALA A 7 -8.65 22.13 -7.11
CA ALA A 7 -8.09 20.94 -7.73
C ALA A 7 -9.12 19.80 -7.75
N GLU A 8 -9.26 19.11 -8.87
CA GLU A 8 -10.21 18.03 -9.05
C GLU A 8 -9.53 16.67 -8.98
N LEU A 9 -9.96 15.86 -8.00
CA LEU A 9 -9.55 14.45 -7.92
C LEU A 9 -10.26 13.63 -9.01
N LYS A 10 -9.50 12.98 -9.88
CA LYS A 10 -9.99 12.06 -10.89
C LYS A 10 -9.71 10.62 -10.49
N LYS A 11 -10.60 9.70 -10.89
CA LYS A 11 -10.32 8.26 -10.80
C LYS A 11 -9.62 7.79 -12.08
N PRO A 12 -8.59 6.94 -12.00
CA PRO A 12 -7.91 6.41 -13.18
C PRO A 12 -8.84 5.75 -14.19
N ALA A 13 -9.90 5.08 -13.73
CA ALA A 13 -10.89 4.42 -14.58
C ALA A 13 -11.71 5.38 -15.45
N ASP A 14 -11.90 6.61 -15.00
CA ASP A 14 -12.73 7.62 -15.68
C ASP A 14 -11.95 8.43 -16.73
N LEU A 15 -10.61 8.28 -16.76
CA LEU A 15 -9.75 9.01 -17.68
C LEU A 15 -9.91 8.52 -19.13
N LYS A 16 -9.88 9.47 -20.06
CA LYS A 16 -10.04 9.23 -21.51
C LYS A 16 -8.95 9.97 -22.30
N GLY A 17 -8.75 9.56 -23.56
CA GLY A 17 -7.85 10.24 -24.48
C GLY A 17 -6.44 10.39 -23.94
N ASP A 18 -5.91 11.61 -24.03
CA ASP A 18 -4.53 11.93 -23.66
C ASP A 18 -4.23 11.76 -22.18
N ASP A 19 -5.20 12.02 -21.31
CA ASP A 19 -5.04 11.81 -19.86
C ASP A 19 -4.80 10.33 -19.54
N LYS A 20 -5.54 9.42 -20.18
CA LYS A 20 -5.38 7.97 -20.00
C LYS A 20 -4.03 7.51 -20.54
N LEU A 21 -3.61 8.02 -21.71
CA LEU A 21 -2.31 7.68 -22.28
C LEU A 21 -1.16 8.19 -21.40
N PHE A 22 -1.26 9.44 -20.95
CA PHE A 22 -0.29 10.03 -20.02
C PHE A 22 -0.15 9.17 -18.75
N LEU A 23 -1.29 8.82 -18.11
CA LEU A 23 -1.27 8.08 -16.86
C LEU A 23 -0.66 6.67 -17.04
N ARG A 24 -0.95 6.01 -18.16
CA ARG A 24 -0.37 4.72 -18.49
C ARG A 24 1.14 4.81 -18.65
N LEU A 25 1.63 5.77 -19.44
CA LEU A 25 3.06 5.96 -19.64
C LEU A 25 3.78 6.34 -18.35
N TYR A 26 3.15 7.17 -17.52
CA TYR A 26 3.67 7.56 -16.22
C TYR A 26 3.78 6.32 -15.29
N PHE A 27 2.73 5.50 -15.24
CA PHE A 27 2.75 4.26 -14.47
C PHE A 27 3.88 3.32 -14.94
N GLU A 28 3.98 3.07 -16.25
CA GLU A 28 4.96 2.14 -16.82
C GLU A 28 6.41 2.59 -16.61
N ARG A 29 6.67 3.90 -16.61
CA ARG A 29 8.03 4.44 -16.53
C ARG A 29 8.48 4.81 -15.13
N GLU A 30 7.58 5.43 -14.37
CA GLU A 30 7.94 6.04 -13.09
C GLU A 30 7.53 5.19 -11.87
N ILE A 31 6.42 4.46 -11.96
CA ILE A 31 5.88 3.72 -10.80
C ILE A 31 6.23 2.23 -10.88
N LEU A 32 5.91 1.58 -11.99
CA LEU A 32 6.05 0.12 -12.15
C LEU A 32 7.44 -0.42 -11.80
N PRO A 33 8.56 0.21 -12.21
CA PRO A 33 9.91 -0.30 -11.90
C PRO A 33 10.26 -0.28 -10.39
N LEU A 34 9.56 0.55 -9.61
CA LEU A 34 9.79 0.72 -8.18
C LEU A 34 8.92 -0.21 -7.32
N LEU A 35 7.95 -0.87 -7.94
CA LEU A 35 7.03 -1.74 -7.24
C LEU A 35 7.60 -3.15 -7.08
N SER A 36 7.44 -3.71 -5.88
CA SER A 36 7.89 -5.06 -5.53
C SER A 36 6.72 -5.88 -4.97
N PRO A 37 5.89 -6.48 -5.84
CA PRO A 37 4.79 -7.31 -5.41
C PRO A 37 5.28 -8.61 -4.76
N SER A 38 4.64 -9.02 -3.67
CA SER A 38 4.91 -10.29 -2.98
C SER A 38 3.67 -11.16 -3.00
N ILE A 39 3.85 -12.46 -3.22
CA ILE A 39 2.78 -13.45 -3.12
C ILE A 39 2.99 -14.24 -1.83
N ILE A 40 1.95 -14.29 -1.01
CA ILE A 40 1.96 -14.99 0.27
C ILE A 40 1.65 -16.45 0.02
N ASP A 41 2.58 -17.32 0.36
CA ASP A 41 2.45 -18.76 0.29
C ASP A 41 3.17 -19.44 1.48
N LYS A 42 3.32 -20.77 1.42
CA LYS A 42 4.00 -21.51 2.48
C LYS A 42 5.48 -21.14 2.65
N ASN A 43 6.13 -20.69 1.57
CA ASN A 43 7.54 -20.33 1.54
C ASN A 43 7.77 -18.83 1.77
N HIS A 44 6.75 -18.04 1.49
CA HIS A 44 6.77 -16.58 1.62
C HIS A 44 5.69 -16.15 2.63
N PRO A 45 6.07 -16.03 3.91
CA PRO A 45 5.12 -15.65 4.96
C PRO A 45 4.65 -14.20 4.80
N PHE A 46 3.59 -13.86 5.48
CA PHE A 46 3.01 -12.52 5.48
C PHE A 46 4.08 -11.48 5.87
N PRO A 47 4.31 -10.44 5.06
CA PRO A 47 5.36 -9.46 5.34
C PRO A 47 4.99 -8.58 6.54
N PHE A 48 6.02 -8.01 7.15
CA PHE A 48 5.81 -7.02 8.19
C PHE A 48 5.29 -5.70 7.58
N LEU A 49 4.05 -5.34 7.92
CA LEU A 49 3.45 -4.09 7.47
C LEU A 49 3.87 -2.93 8.37
N LYS A 50 4.42 -1.88 7.77
CA LYS A 50 4.81 -0.65 8.48
C LYS A 50 3.58 0.08 9.00
N ASN A 51 3.73 0.74 10.15
CA ASN A 51 2.66 1.53 10.75
C ASN A 51 2.23 2.67 9.84
N ARG A 52 0.92 2.76 9.57
CA ARG A 52 0.27 3.79 8.76
C ARG A 52 0.67 3.85 7.27
N ALA A 53 1.51 2.94 6.80
CA ALA A 53 1.82 2.84 5.37
C ALA A 53 0.62 2.29 4.59
N ILE A 54 0.51 2.69 3.34
CA ILE A 54 -0.52 2.22 2.41
C ILE A 54 -0.01 0.98 1.70
N TYR A 55 -0.85 -0.03 1.66
CA TYR A 55 -0.62 -1.29 0.95
C TYR A 55 -1.77 -1.58 0.00
N ILE A 56 -1.49 -2.37 -1.01
CA ILE A 56 -2.51 -2.96 -1.86
C ILE A 56 -2.51 -4.45 -1.62
N GLY A 57 -3.67 -4.97 -1.24
CA GLY A 57 -3.94 -6.38 -1.11
C GLY A 57 -4.70 -6.91 -2.30
N THR A 58 -4.37 -8.13 -2.74
CA THR A 58 -5.01 -8.78 -3.88
C THR A 58 -5.34 -10.23 -3.57
N LEU A 59 -6.49 -10.70 -4.07
CA LEU A 59 -6.84 -12.10 -4.11
C LEU A 59 -6.51 -12.61 -5.52
N LEU A 60 -5.60 -13.57 -5.58
CA LEU A 60 -5.01 -14.06 -6.82
C LEU A 60 -5.44 -15.50 -7.08
N LYS A 61 -5.80 -15.80 -8.31
CA LYS A 61 -6.07 -17.16 -8.80
C LYS A 61 -5.08 -17.51 -9.90
N SER A 62 -4.38 -18.62 -9.75
CA SER A 62 -3.41 -19.08 -10.77
C SER A 62 -4.10 -19.27 -12.12
N LYS A 63 -3.44 -18.82 -13.19
CA LYS A 63 -3.84 -19.12 -14.58
C LYS A 63 -3.57 -20.58 -14.96
N ASN A 64 -2.71 -21.27 -14.19
CA ASN A 64 -2.45 -22.70 -14.39
C ASN A 64 -3.58 -23.52 -13.75
N GLU A 65 -4.30 -24.28 -14.56
CA GLU A 65 -5.46 -25.09 -14.14
C GLU A 65 -5.11 -26.19 -13.12
N GLU A 66 -3.86 -26.67 -13.10
CA GLU A 66 -3.41 -27.66 -12.13
C GLU A 66 -3.27 -27.09 -10.71
N LYS A 67 -3.09 -25.77 -10.59
CA LYS A 67 -2.89 -25.07 -9.31
C LYS A 67 -4.09 -24.16 -8.99
N LYS A 68 -5.27 -24.72 -8.79
CA LYS A 68 -6.51 -23.97 -8.48
C LYS A 68 -6.52 -23.24 -7.13
N LYS A 69 -5.38 -23.05 -6.49
CA LYS A 69 -5.31 -22.42 -5.17
C LYS A 69 -5.38 -20.90 -5.29
N GLN A 70 -6.25 -20.30 -4.49
CA GLN A 70 -6.25 -18.86 -4.29
C GLN A 70 -5.08 -18.46 -3.38
N LEU A 71 -4.37 -17.43 -3.78
CA LEU A 71 -3.23 -16.85 -3.08
C LEU A 71 -3.53 -15.38 -2.75
N VAL A 72 -2.77 -14.84 -1.83
CA VAL A 72 -2.83 -13.42 -1.50
C VAL A 72 -1.58 -12.75 -2.06
N GLY A 73 -1.78 -11.69 -2.82
CA GLY A 73 -0.72 -10.78 -3.20
C GLY A 73 -0.75 -9.54 -2.33
N ILE A 74 0.42 -9.04 -1.96
CA ILE A 74 0.56 -7.80 -1.22
C ILE A 74 1.65 -6.94 -1.84
N LEU A 75 1.42 -5.64 -1.82
CA LEU A 75 2.28 -4.65 -2.42
C LEU A 75 2.31 -3.40 -1.55
N SER A 76 3.49 -2.86 -1.27
CA SER A 76 3.63 -1.55 -0.65
C SER A 76 3.38 -0.45 -1.69
N ALA A 77 2.46 0.45 -1.40
CA ALA A 77 2.25 1.69 -2.15
C ALA A 77 2.85 2.87 -1.35
N GLU A 78 4.10 2.71 -0.91
CA GLU A 78 4.81 3.71 -0.13
C GLU A 78 5.21 4.88 -1.04
N CYS A 79 4.22 5.74 -1.30
CA CYS A 79 4.40 7.03 -1.95
C CYS A 79 5.29 7.91 -1.06
N ASP A 80 5.82 9.00 -1.56
CA ASP A 80 6.67 10.00 -0.88
C ASP A 80 8.18 9.67 -0.87
N ARG A 81 8.58 8.40 -0.94
CA ARG A 81 9.99 8.03 -1.03
C ARG A 81 10.45 7.85 -2.47
N ASP A 82 9.66 7.10 -3.24
CA ASP A 82 10.05 6.61 -4.54
C ASP A 82 9.33 7.36 -5.66
N PHE A 83 8.08 7.78 -5.43
CA PHE A 83 7.26 8.57 -6.35
C PHE A 83 6.23 9.42 -5.59
N PRO A 84 5.76 10.56 -6.18
CA PRO A 84 4.79 11.42 -5.52
C PRO A 84 3.43 10.73 -5.37
N ARG A 85 2.79 10.92 -4.22
CA ARG A 85 1.44 10.38 -3.97
C ARG A 85 0.39 11.05 -4.85
N VAL A 86 0.56 12.35 -5.11
CA VAL A 86 -0.35 13.14 -5.95
C VAL A 86 0.28 13.31 -7.32
N ILE A 87 -0.38 12.78 -8.35
CA ILE A 87 0.05 12.84 -9.74
C ILE A 87 -0.87 13.80 -10.46
N PHE A 88 -0.32 14.93 -10.89
CA PHE A 88 -1.06 15.92 -11.66
C PHE A 88 -1.21 15.49 -13.11
N LEU A 89 -2.43 15.63 -13.63
CA LEU A 89 -2.72 15.39 -15.04
C LEU A 89 -2.37 16.63 -15.88
N PRO A 90 -1.96 16.46 -17.13
CA PRO A 90 -1.66 17.57 -18.03
C PRO A 90 -2.92 18.42 -18.29
N GLY A 91 -2.71 19.68 -18.67
CA GLY A 91 -3.78 20.62 -19.05
C GLY A 91 -3.85 21.86 -18.19
N GLN A 92 -4.83 22.74 -18.48
CA GLN A 92 -4.96 24.05 -17.82
C GLN A 92 -5.64 23.96 -16.45
N ASN A 93 -6.52 22.98 -16.26
CA ASN A 93 -7.22 22.79 -14.98
C ASN A 93 -6.39 21.90 -14.06
N LEU A 94 -6.32 22.25 -12.78
CA LEU A 94 -5.61 21.47 -11.79
C LEU A 94 -6.38 20.17 -11.49
N ARG A 95 -6.01 19.09 -12.19
CA ARG A 95 -6.60 17.76 -12.03
C ARG A 95 -5.51 16.79 -11.56
N TYR A 96 -5.86 15.89 -10.67
CA TYR A 96 -4.91 14.93 -10.13
C TYR A 96 -5.53 13.56 -9.86
N VAL A 97 -4.67 12.55 -9.77
CA VAL A 97 -4.99 11.19 -9.32
C VAL A 97 -4.08 10.82 -8.16
N LEU A 98 -4.49 9.85 -7.34
CA LEU A 98 -3.65 9.32 -6.28
C LEU A 98 -2.85 8.12 -6.79
N ALA A 99 -1.59 8.01 -6.39
CA ALA A 99 -0.71 6.94 -6.83
C ALA A 99 -1.24 5.56 -6.43
N GLU A 100 -1.81 5.42 -5.23
CA GLU A 100 -2.44 4.18 -4.77
C GLU A 100 -3.60 3.75 -5.68
N ASP A 101 -4.42 4.71 -6.19
CA ASP A 101 -5.51 4.41 -7.13
C ASP A 101 -4.97 4.01 -8.51
N VAL A 102 -3.85 4.63 -8.95
CA VAL A 102 -3.17 4.27 -10.19
C VAL A 102 -2.61 2.85 -10.12
N ILE A 103 -1.92 2.51 -9.05
CA ILE A 103 -1.38 1.16 -8.83
C ILE A 103 -2.52 0.14 -8.80
N LEU A 104 -3.60 0.45 -8.06
CA LEU A 104 -4.78 -0.41 -7.98
C LEU A 104 -5.43 -0.61 -9.36
N HIS A 105 -5.45 0.42 -10.20
CA HIS A 105 -6.01 0.35 -11.56
C HIS A 105 -5.19 -0.57 -12.48
N TYR A 106 -3.86 -0.51 -12.39
CA TYR A 106 -2.96 -1.31 -13.22
C TYR A 106 -2.43 -2.58 -12.53
N ILE A 107 -3.06 -3.02 -11.44
CA ILE A 107 -2.57 -4.13 -10.60
C ILE A 107 -2.40 -5.44 -11.36
N ASP A 108 -3.21 -5.69 -12.37
CA ASP A 108 -3.16 -6.90 -13.20
C ASP A 108 -1.81 -7.06 -13.92
N THR A 109 -1.12 -5.95 -14.24
CA THR A 109 0.19 -5.98 -14.89
C THR A 109 1.29 -6.51 -13.97
N LEU A 110 1.11 -6.38 -12.64
CA LEU A 110 2.05 -6.84 -11.63
C LEU A 110 1.95 -8.34 -11.36
N PHE A 111 0.85 -8.98 -11.73
CA PHE A 111 0.61 -10.40 -11.52
C PHE A 111 0.28 -11.14 -12.83
N PRO A 112 1.18 -11.18 -13.83
CA PRO A 112 0.89 -11.67 -15.17
C PRO A 112 0.47 -13.15 -15.22
N ASN A 113 0.89 -13.96 -14.24
CA ASN A 113 0.57 -15.39 -14.15
C ASN A 113 -0.70 -15.70 -13.35
N PHE A 114 -1.41 -14.66 -12.90
CA PHE A 114 -2.60 -14.78 -12.06
C PHE A 114 -3.76 -13.97 -12.64
N PHE A 115 -4.98 -14.39 -12.31
CA PHE A 115 -6.16 -13.55 -12.38
C PHE A 115 -6.33 -12.83 -11.04
N VAL A 116 -6.52 -11.53 -11.05
CA VAL A 116 -6.82 -10.73 -9.87
C VAL A 116 -8.33 -10.78 -9.65
N GLU A 117 -8.80 -11.64 -8.73
CA GLU A 117 -10.22 -11.81 -8.42
C GLU A 117 -10.78 -10.68 -7.57
N ASN A 118 -9.97 -10.15 -6.66
CA ASN A 118 -10.32 -8.98 -5.83
C ASN A 118 -9.06 -8.19 -5.48
N ARG A 119 -9.24 -6.92 -5.19
CA ARG A 119 -8.16 -5.97 -4.85
C ARG A 119 -8.69 -4.91 -3.91
N CYS A 120 -7.85 -4.43 -3.01
CA CYS A 120 -8.19 -3.36 -2.09
C CYS A 120 -6.97 -2.56 -1.66
N ILE A 121 -7.20 -1.32 -1.26
CA ILE A 121 -6.22 -0.52 -0.53
C ILE A 121 -6.39 -0.85 0.94
N MET A 122 -5.27 -1.04 1.65
CA MET A 122 -5.28 -1.32 3.06
C MET A 122 -4.25 -0.49 3.82
N ARG A 123 -4.52 -0.27 5.10
CA ARG A 123 -3.61 0.41 6.02
C ARG A 123 -3.68 -0.25 7.39
N VAL A 124 -2.53 -0.43 8.03
CA VAL A 124 -2.43 -0.99 9.36
C VAL A 124 -1.97 0.08 10.34
N THR A 125 -2.69 0.23 11.45
CA THR A 125 -2.26 1.04 12.59
C THR A 125 -1.76 0.10 13.67
N ARG A 126 -0.56 0.37 14.18
CA ARG A 126 0.04 -0.38 15.28
C ARG A 126 -0.09 0.40 16.57
N ASN A 127 -0.12 -0.31 17.69
CA ASN A 127 -0.09 0.34 19.00
C ASN A 127 1.12 1.28 19.10
N ALA A 128 0.92 2.44 19.69
CA ALA A 128 1.99 3.43 19.92
C ALA A 128 2.41 3.48 21.40
N ASP A 129 1.66 2.81 22.28
CA ASP A 129 1.92 2.84 23.71
C ASP A 129 3.12 1.94 24.02
N ILE A 130 4.21 2.59 24.40
CA ILE A 130 5.34 1.96 25.04
C ILE A 130 5.29 2.46 26.47
N ASP A 131 5.25 1.56 27.42
CA ASP A 131 5.41 1.93 28.82
C ASP A 131 6.86 2.38 29.04
N VAL A 132 7.03 3.69 29.09
CA VAL A 132 8.34 4.33 29.26
C VAL A 132 8.92 3.96 30.63
N ASN A 133 8.06 3.58 31.59
CA ASN A 133 8.48 3.22 32.94
C ASN A 133 9.30 1.91 32.97
N GLU A 134 9.04 0.94 32.09
CA GLU A 134 9.88 -0.27 32.01
C GLU A 134 11.31 -0.01 31.51
N ALA A 135 11.52 1.08 30.75
CA ALA A 135 12.82 1.39 30.18
C ALA A 135 13.68 2.30 31.05
N LEU A 136 13.09 2.96 32.06
CA LEU A 136 13.77 3.95 32.90
C LEU A 136 14.33 3.37 34.20
N TYR A 137 14.18 2.06 34.47
CA TYR A 137 14.64 1.46 35.72
C TYR A 137 16.15 1.16 35.78
N ASP A 138 16.88 1.34 34.68
CA ASP A 138 18.33 1.14 34.65
C ASP A 138 19.04 2.50 34.64
N HIS A 139 19.48 2.93 35.82
CA HIS A 139 20.07 4.25 36.07
C HIS A 139 21.42 4.53 35.36
N ASP A 140 22.02 3.51 34.74
CA ASP A 140 23.33 3.60 34.08
C ASP A 140 23.27 3.60 32.53
N MET A 141 22.08 3.56 31.93
CA MET A 141 21.96 3.59 30.46
C MET A 141 21.91 5.01 29.94
N ASP A 142 22.74 5.28 28.93
CA ASP A 142 22.68 6.52 28.16
C ASP A 142 21.26 6.69 27.56
N PHE A 143 20.62 7.80 27.93
CA PHE A 143 19.25 8.15 27.50
C PHE A 143 19.05 8.03 25.98
N ARG A 144 20.08 8.29 25.19
CA ARG A 144 20.06 8.15 23.73
C ARG A 144 19.86 6.69 23.32
N ASN A 145 20.58 5.76 23.93
CA ASN A 145 20.47 4.33 23.65
C ASN A 145 19.10 3.78 24.04
N VAL A 146 18.56 4.23 25.18
CA VAL A 146 17.20 3.89 25.62
C VAL A 146 16.16 4.37 24.63
N MET A 147 16.27 5.61 24.15
CA MET A 147 15.34 6.18 23.16
C MET A 147 15.44 5.48 21.80
N GLU A 148 16.64 5.11 21.36
CA GLU A 148 16.82 4.33 20.12
C GLU A 148 16.19 2.94 20.23
N GLU A 149 16.32 2.27 21.36
CA GLU A 149 15.71 0.98 21.60
C GLU A 149 14.17 1.06 21.69
N LEU A 150 13.65 2.07 22.39
CA LEU A 150 12.22 2.36 22.44
C LEU A 150 11.65 2.63 21.03
N CYS A 151 12.33 3.42 20.21
CA CYS A 151 11.94 3.66 18.83
C CYS A 151 11.96 2.38 17.99
N ARG A 152 12.93 1.48 18.23
CA ARG A 152 13.02 0.18 17.57
C ARG A 152 11.91 -0.77 18.01
N LYS A 153 11.59 -0.83 19.31
CA LYS A 153 10.45 -1.60 19.87
C LYS A 153 9.12 -1.08 19.30
N ARG A 154 8.94 0.24 19.23
CA ARG A 154 7.75 0.88 18.68
C ARG A 154 7.43 0.46 17.24
N LYS A 155 8.45 0.22 16.42
CA LYS A 155 8.27 -0.25 15.03
C LYS A 155 7.71 -1.67 14.95
N LYS A 156 7.82 -2.47 16.00
CA LYS A 156 7.42 -3.89 16.06
C LYS A 156 6.13 -4.16 16.84
N LEU A 157 5.46 -3.10 17.35
CA LEU A 157 4.26 -3.26 18.15
C LEU A 157 3.12 -3.92 17.36
N MET A 158 2.23 -4.62 18.07
CA MET A 158 1.13 -5.36 17.45
C MET A 158 0.18 -4.45 16.66
N PRO A 159 -0.38 -4.94 15.56
CA PRO A 159 -1.43 -4.22 14.85
C PRO A 159 -2.69 -4.16 15.74
N VAL A 160 -3.26 -2.96 15.87
CA VAL A 160 -4.49 -2.73 16.65
C VAL A 160 -5.67 -2.38 15.75
N ARG A 161 -5.40 -1.98 14.50
CA ARG A 161 -6.43 -1.62 13.53
C ARG A 161 -5.95 -1.91 12.12
N ALA A 162 -6.78 -2.57 11.34
CA ALA A 162 -6.64 -2.69 9.90
C ALA A 162 -7.82 -1.98 9.22
N GLU A 163 -7.52 -1.14 8.25
CA GLU A 163 -8.48 -0.39 7.44
C GLU A 163 -8.38 -0.88 6.01
N PHE A 164 -9.53 -1.13 5.38
CA PHE A 164 -9.63 -1.59 4.00
C PHE A 164 -10.53 -0.65 3.21
N SER A 165 -10.28 -0.49 1.90
CA SER A 165 -11.23 0.18 1.03
C SER A 165 -12.53 -0.63 0.94
N TYR A 166 -13.63 0.05 0.64
CA TYR A 166 -15.00 -0.52 0.68
C TYR A 166 -15.23 -1.65 -0.32
N ASP A 167 -14.41 -1.79 -1.33
CA ASP A 167 -14.44 -2.82 -2.38
C ASP A 167 -13.69 -4.11 -2.00
N ALA A 168 -13.09 -4.16 -0.81
CA ALA A 168 -12.45 -5.35 -0.28
C ALA A 168 -13.47 -6.48 -0.05
N SER A 169 -13.24 -7.64 -0.67
CA SER A 169 -14.10 -8.80 -0.42
C SER A 169 -13.88 -9.37 0.99
N PRO A 170 -14.93 -9.95 1.62
CA PRO A 170 -14.79 -10.60 2.92
C PRO A 170 -13.72 -11.71 2.93
N GLU A 171 -13.55 -12.40 1.82
CA GLU A 171 -12.54 -13.45 1.66
C GLU A 171 -11.12 -12.87 1.69
N LEU A 172 -10.88 -11.76 0.98
CA LEU A 172 -9.59 -11.08 0.99
C LEU A 172 -9.27 -10.56 2.40
N VAL A 173 -10.23 -9.88 3.05
CA VAL A 173 -10.06 -9.35 4.43
C VAL A 173 -9.73 -10.46 5.42
N LYS A 174 -10.36 -11.64 5.31
CA LYS A 174 -10.11 -12.78 6.20
C LYS A 174 -8.70 -13.37 6.03
N ARG A 175 -8.10 -13.22 4.86
CA ARG A 175 -6.76 -13.77 4.55
C ARG A 175 -5.62 -12.80 4.82
N MET A 176 -5.97 -11.50 5.02
CA MET A 176 -5.05 -10.42 5.38
C MET A 176 -4.90 -10.28 6.88
#